data_788083c0f233d650798bb8999a7dbd4e
#
_entry.id   788083c0f233d650798bb8999a7dbd4e
#
_cell.length_a   1.000
_cell.length_b   1.000
_cell.length_c   1.000
_cell.angle_alpha   90.00
_cell.angle_beta   90.00
_cell.angle_gamma   90.00
#
_symmetry.space_group_name_H-M   'P 1'
#
loop_
_entity.id
_entity.type
_entity.pdbx_description
1 polymer ?
#
loop_
_entity_poly.entity_id
_entity_poly.type
_entity_poly.pdbx_seq_one_letter_code
_entity_poly.pdbx_strand_id
1 'polypeptide(L)'
;MNPRKPKITPYQLDLWSQEMADLYNSLEGEIIRIIIKRLNSGYRDITMWQAQKLQELRLFNNDVARYVSEVTDVSETVITNMFEEAGKQMIDDVDAAMSQVFERKPLPDNLDQIMQGYRNQVWSEIDNYVNQTLISTNYGYGTVGKAYTDVLNRTTAMFNTGLYTFEQSLERSIMELAQKGIDSVFVDKGGHTWSLERYVRTVLKSTLGNTYDAVRKERMAEYGVHTVLVTSHAGARDACSIIQGNVVDLRPMEELPPNWEYKSIYDPYWNARYEEPSGHRGINCRHLHIPFIPGVNTNNQPHFDEELNERVAKATQRQRQIEREIVKYKKNLMVAEHLGSENATYWRQMVSKRQAAMRKLIEENSDYLVRQYKREKVYTPLNTLIKNMEFYDDGR
;
A
#
# COMPACT_ATOMS: atom_id res chain seq x y z
N MET A 1 -16.57 23.48 -22.29
CA MET A 1 -15.64 23.71 -21.14
C MET A 1 -14.85 22.46 -20.83
N ASN A 2 -13.59 22.59 -20.39
CA ASN A 2 -12.89 21.42 -19.89
C ASN A 2 -13.54 20.94 -18.58
N PRO A 3 -13.76 19.62 -18.41
CA PRO A 3 -14.27 19.11 -17.17
C PRO A 3 -13.25 19.35 -16.07
N ARG A 4 -13.73 19.73 -14.88
CA ARG A 4 -12.84 20.04 -13.73
C ARG A 4 -12.18 18.77 -13.23
N LYS A 5 -10.86 18.74 -13.22
CA LYS A 5 -10.10 17.62 -12.67
C LYS A 5 -10.31 17.52 -11.16
N PRO A 6 -10.54 16.31 -10.61
CA PRO A 6 -10.68 16.11 -9.18
C PRO A 6 -9.37 16.43 -8.45
N LYS A 7 -9.47 16.94 -7.24
CA LYS A 7 -8.33 17.13 -6.33
C LYS A 7 -7.86 15.79 -5.75
N ILE A 8 -8.80 14.90 -5.49
CA ILE A 8 -8.51 13.55 -5.00
C ILE A 8 -8.04 12.68 -6.16
N THR A 9 -6.76 12.53 -6.28
CA THR A 9 -6.09 11.73 -7.30
C THR A 9 -5.63 10.38 -6.72
N PRO A 10 -5.28 9.37 -7.55
CA PRO A 10 -4.63 8.15 -7.08
C PRO A 10 -3.33 8.42 -6.31
N TYR A 11 -2.66 9.53 -6.58
CA TYR A 11 -1.51 9.98 -5.81
C TYR A 11 -1.92 10.45 -4.42
N GLN A 12 -3.01 11.19 -4.28
CA GLN A 12 -3.54 11.61 -2.98
C GLN A 12 -3.97 10.40 -2.14
N LEU A 13 -4.65 9.42 -2.74
CA LEU A 13 -5.00 8.17 -2.06
C LEU A 13 -3.76 7.37 -1.63
N ASP A 14 -2.69 7.40 -2.42
CA ASP A 14 -1.41 6.78 -2.08
C ASP A 14 -0.71 7.53 -0.93
N LEU A 15 -0.84 8.86 -0.85
CA LEU A 15 -0.32 9.65 0.27
C LEU A 15 -1.06 9.35 1.58
N TRP A 16 -2.39 9.30 1.56
CA TRP A 16 -3.18 8.97 2.75
C TRP A 16 -2.89 7.56 3.28
N SER A 17 -2.70 6.58 2.38
CA SER A 17 -2.32 5.22 2.80
C SER A 17 -0.85 5.08 3.22
N GLN A 18 0.01 6.06 2.89
CA GLN A 18 1.45 5.99 3.15
C GLN A 18 1.78 6.09 4.64
N GLU A 19 1.06 6.90 5.38
CA GLU A 19 1.27 7.11 6.80
C GLU A 19 1.10 5.81 7.60
N MET A 20 0.01 5.09 7.31
CA MET A 20 -0.22 3.77 7.88
C MET A 20 0.81 2.74 7.41
N ALA A 21 1.19 2.77 6.14
CA ALA A 21 2.23 1.89 5.62
C ALA A 21 3.58 2.14 6.31
N ASP A 22 3.94 3.39 6.57
CA ASP A 22 5.17 3.77 7.29
C ASP A 22 5.10 3.30 8.76
N LEU A 23 3.94 3.37 9.40
CA LEU A 23 3.73 2.89 10.78
C LEU A 23 3.97 1.38 10.90
N TYR A 24 3.36 0.59 10.03
CA TYR A 24 3.53 -0.88 10.04
C TYR A 24 4.92 -1.33 9.56
N ASN A 25 5.56 -0.59 8.66
CA ASN A 25 6.95 -0.82 8.28
C ASN A 25 7.91 -0.53 9.46
N SER A 26 7.61 0.48 10.26
CA SER A 26 8.38 0.80 11.47
C SER A 26 8.16 -0.24 12.58
N LEU A 27 6.95 -0.73 12.76
CA LEU A 27 6.65 -1.85 13.66
C LEU A 27 7.44 -3.11 13.26
N GLU A 28 7.42 -3.48 11.98
CA GLU A 28 8.20 -4.61 11.47
C GLU A 28 9.70 -4.44 11.76
N GLY A 29 10.24 -3.24 11.53
CA GLY A 29 11.64 -2.92 11.82
C GLY A 29 12.00 -3.06 13.30
N GLU A 30 11.12 -2.61 14.21
CA GLU A 30 11.32 -2.78 15.65
C GLU A 30 11.29 -4.25 16.08
N ILE A 31 10.36 -5.02 15.55
CA ILE A 31 10.27 -6.47 15.83
C ILE A 31 11.56 -7.17 15.38
N ILE A 32 12.04 -6.90 14.18
CA ILE A 32 13.31 -7.46 13.67
C ILE A 32 14.48 -7.04 14.57
N ARG A 33 14.53 -5.79 15.02
CA ARG A 33 15.55 -5.29 15.95
C ARG A 33 15.54 -6.03 17.30
N ILE A 34 14.37 -6.31 17.85
CA ILE A 34 14.22 -7.08 19.07
C ILE A 34 14.72 -8.53 18.86
N ILE A 35 14.38 -9.14 17.73
CA ILE A 35 14.88 -10.47 17.33
C ILE A 35 16.42 -10.46 17.29
N ILE A 36 17.02 -9.50 16.61
CA ILE A 36 18.48 -9.36 16.54
C ILE A 36 19.09 -9.27 17.94
N LYS A 37 18.60 -8.33 18.76
CA LYS A 37 19.12 -8.10 20.11
C LYS A 37 19.07 -9.35 20.98
N ARG A 38 17.98 -10.13 20.91
CA ARG A 38 17.81 -11.34 21.70
C ARG A 38 18.65 -12.50 21.19
N LEU A 39 18.66 -12.73 19.88
CA LEU A 39 19.37 -13.87 19.29
C LEU A 39 20.88 -13.66 19.20
N ASN A 40 21.35 -12.42 19.10
CA ASN A 40 22.79 -12.09 19.07
C ASN A 40 23.46 -12.10 20.45
N SER A 41 22.92 -12.81 21.41
CA SER A 41 23.45 -12.87 22.79
C SER A 41 23.46 -14.29 23.33
N GLY A 42 24.43 -14.55 24.25
CA GLY A 42 24.45 -15.78 25.04
C GLY A 42 24.91 -17.03 24.30
N TYR A 43 25.50 -16.88 23.07
CA TYR A 43 26.05 -18.03 22.36
C TYR A 43 27.30 -18.58 23.06
N ARG A 44 27.29 -19.88 23.37
CA ARG A 44 28.42 -20.66 23.83
C ARG A 44 28.50 -22.01 23.10
N ASP A 45 27.37 -22.67 22.99
CA ASP A 45 27.10 -23.90 22.28
C ASP A 45 25.74 -23.83 21.62
N ILE A 46 25.60 -24.40 20.42
CA ILE A 46 24.38 -24.23 19.58
C ILE A 46 23.15 -24.85 20.24
N THR A 47 23.31 -26.01 20.89
CA THR A 47 22.20 -26.73 21.53
C THR A 47 21.72 -25.98 22.77
N MET A 48 22.65 -25.54 23.60
CA MET A 48 22.34 -24.75 24.78
C MET A 48 21.75 -23.39 24.43
N TRP A 49 22.31 -22.73 23.42
CA TRP A 49 21.79 -21.47 22.91
C TRP A 49 20.35 -21.60 22.39
N GLN A 50 20.07 -22.63 21.57
CA GLN A 50 18.72 -22.88 21.06
C GLN A 50 17.71 -23.12 22.16
N ALA A 51 18.06 -23.97 23.15
CA ALA A 51 17.20 -24.27 24.31
C ALA A 51 16.89 -23.01 25.14
N GLN A 52 17.92 -22.20 25.41
CA GLN A 52 17.76 -20.94 26.13
C GLN A 52 16.85 -19.97 25.36
N LYS A 53 17.06 -19.79 24.05
CA LYS A 53 16.28 -18.86 23.26
C LYS A 53 14.82 -19.29 23.10
N LEU A 54 14.53 -20.59 23.07
CA LEU A 54 13.15 -21.09 23.11
C LEU A 54 12.45 -20.75 24.43
N GLN A 55 13.16 -20.81 25.57
CA GLN A 55 12.61 -20.40 26.87
C GLN A 55 12.32 -18.88 26.92
N GLU A 56 13.08 -18.07 26.22
CA GLU A 56 12.89 -16.62 26.13
C GLU A 56 11.71 -16.20 25.23
N LEU A 57 11.10 -17.11 24.48
CA LEU A 57 10.04 -16.80 23.50
C LEU A 57 8.85 -16.05 24.12
N ARG A 58 8.45 -16.44 25.36
CA ARG A 58 7.38 -15.75 26.07
C ARG A 58 7.72 -14.28 26.38
N LEU A 59 8.95 -14.03 26.80
CA LEU A 59 9.43 -12.67 27.10
C LEU A 59 9.53 -11.83 25.82
N PHE A 60 9.96 -12.46 24.73
CA PHE A 60 9.99 -11.84 23.43
C PHE A 60 8.56 -11.40 22.99
N ASN A 61 7.58 -12.30 23.09
CA ASN A 61 6.20 -11.98 22.76
C ASN A 61 5.64 -10.82 23.60
N ASN A 62 5.95 -10.79 24.90
CA ASN A 62 5.50 -9.70 25.78
C ASN A 62 6.11 -8.35 25.38
N ASP A 63 7.39 -8.32 24.99
CA ASP A 63 8.04 -7.10 24.50
C ASP A 63 7.37 -6.58 23.22
N VAL A 64 7.06 -7.49 22.30
CA VAL A 64 6.43 -7.12 21.02
C VAL A 64 4.97 -6.70 21.22
N ALA A 65 4.24 -7.37 22.12
CA ALA A 65 2.83 -7.05 22.40
C ALA A 65 2.63 -5.57 22.78
N ARG A 66 3.58 -4.98 23.50
CA ARG A 66 3.54 -3.56 23.86
C ARG A 66 3.60 -2.65 22.61
N TYR A 67 4.51 -2.95 21.67
CA TYR A 67 4.62 -2.17 20.44
C TYR A 67 3.41 -2.35 19.51
N VAL A 68 2.85 -3.56 19.49
CA VAL A 68 1.63 -3.82 18.71
C VAL A 68 0.43 -3.06 19.29
N SER A 69 0.27 -3.03 20.62
CA SER A 69 -0.78 -2.26 21.27
C SER A 69 -0.67 -0.76 20.95
N GLU A 70 0.53 -0.19 21.12
CA GLU A 70 0.80 1.21 20.79
C GLU A 70 0.48 1.55 19.33
N VAL A 71 0.86 0.68 18.39
CA VAL A 71 0.54 0.84 16.96
C VAL A 71 -0.95 0.68 16.70
N THR A 72 -1.64 -0.21 17.41
CA THR A 72 -3.09 -0.42 17.29
C THR A 72 -3.85 0.86 17.63
N ASP A 73 -3.55 1.47 18.77
CA ASP A 73 -4.20 2.70 19.25
C ASP A 73 -3.99 3.87 18.27
N VAL A 74 -2.73 4.05 17.81
CA VAL A 74 -2.40 5.10 16.82
C VAL A 74 -3.08 4.82 15.47
N SER A 75 -3.12 3.57 15.03
CA SER A 75 -3.74 3.18 13.76
C SER A 75 -5.23 3.49 13.73
N GLU A 76 -5.95 3.21 14.81
CA GLU A 76 -7.38 3.49 14.91
C GLU A 76 -7.66 4.99 14.78
N THR A 77 -6.88 5.81 15.49
CA THR A 77 -6.98 7.28 15.43
C THR A 77 -6.70 7.80 14.02
N VAL A 78 -5.59 7.39 13.41
CA VAL A 78 -5.21 7.82 12.04
C VAL A 78 -6.27 7.44 11.01
N ILE A 79 -6.82 6.21 11.08
CA ILE A 79 -7.87 5.77 10.16
C ILE A 79 -9.15 6.60 10.37
N THR A 80 -9.54 6.87 11.61
CA THR A 80 -10.72 7.67 11.93
C THR A 80 -10.61 9.07 11.34
N ASN A 81 -9.54 9.79 11.64
CA ASN A 81 -9.30 11.15 11.15
C ASN A 81 -9.25 11.20 9.62
N MET A 82 -8.60 10.21 9.01
CA MET A 82 -8.48 10.12 7.56
C MET A 82 -9.85 9.97 6.86
N PHE A 83 -10.74 9.13 7.37
CA PHE A 83 -12.06 8.95 6.76
C PHE A 83 -12.99 10.16 7.00
N GLU A 84 -12.91 10.81 8.16
CA GLU A 84 -13.65 12.04 8.44
C GLU A 84 -13.25 13.19 7.51
N GLU A 85 -11.96 13.38 7.30
CA GLU A 85 -11.45 14.40 6.38
C GLU A 85 -11.73 14.04 4.91
N ALA A 86 -11.49 12.79 4.52
CA ALA A 86 -11.69 12.32 3.15
C ALA A 86 -13.14 12.48 2.68
N GLY A 87 -14.12 12.19 3.53
CA GLY A 87 -15.54 12.31 3.17
C GLY A 87 -15.93 13.71 2.73
N LYS A 88 -15.54 14.73 3.48
CA LYS A 88 -15.77 16.14 3.13
C LYS A 88 -15.09 16.52 1.83
N GLN A 89 -13.82 16.13 1.66
CA GLN A 89 -13.06 16.42 0.44
C GLN A 89 -13.65 15.73 -0.79
N MET A 90 -14.18 14.51 -0.65
CA MET A 90 -14.83 13.77 -1.73
C MET A 90 -16.08 14.49 -2.25
N ILE A 91 -16.95 14.95 -1.36
CA ILE A 91 -18.15 15.73 -1.73
C ILE A 91 -17.77 17.06 -2.37
N ASP A 92 -16.87 17.82 -1.74
CA ASP A 92 -16.41 19.11 -2.25
C ASP A 92 -15.79 18.99 -3.66
N ASP A 93 -15.13 17.88 -3.95
CA ASP A 93 -14.53 17.63 -5.27
C ASP A 93 -15.59 17.44 -6.34
N VAL A 94 -16.66 16.69 -6.05
CA VAL A 94 -17.81 16.52 -6.96
C VAL A 94 -18.59 17.81 -7.11
N ASP A 95 -18.95 18.46 -6.00
CA ASP A 95 -19.71 19.70 -6.02
C ASP A 95 -18.99 20.81 -6.80
N ALA A 96 -17.68 20.87 -6.68
CA ALA A 96 -16.87 21.81 -7.44
C ALA A 96 -16.89 21.55 -8.95
N ALA A 97 -17.05 20.29 -9.39
CA ALA A 97 -17.25 19.97 -10.81
C ALA A 97 -18.68 20.29 -11.26
N MET A 98 -19.68 19.99 -10.44
CA MET A 98 -21.09 20.24 -10.73
C MET A 98 -21.45 21.74 -10.72
N SER A 99 -20.80 22.55 -9.89
CA SER A 99 -21.03 24.00 -9.77
C SER A 99 -20.72 24.81 -11.04
N GLN A 100 -20.17 24.16 -12.06
CA GLN A 100 -20.04 24.77 -13.41
C GLN A 100 -21.41 25.03 -14.05
N VAL A 101 -22.45 24.29 -13.67
CA VAL A 101 -23.78 24.32 -14.31
C VAL A 101 -24.92 24.34 -13.29
N PHE A 102 -24.72 23.74 -12.12
CA PHE A 102 -25.76 23.54 -11.11
C PHE A 102 -25.47 24.37 -9.87
N GLU A 103 -26.54 24.78 -9.16
CA GLU A 103 -26.42 25.29 -7.81
C GLU A 103 -25.96 24.17 -6.85
N ARG A 104 -25.12 24.51 -5.87
CA ARG A 104 -24.61 23.56 -4.91
C ARG A 104 -25.77 23.02 -4.05
N LYS A 105 -25.88 21.70 -3.98
CA LYS A 105 -26.86 21.03 -3.12
C LYS A 105 -26.35 20.92 -1.67
N PRO A 106 -27.26 20.84 -0.67
CA PRO A 106 -26.87 20.55 0.71
C PRO A 106 -26.10 19.24 0.79
N LEU A 107 -25.33 19.07 1.86
CA LEU A 107 -24.61 17.80 2.09
C LEU A 107 -25.63 16.66 2.27
N PRO A 108 -25.31 15.43 1.81
CA PRO A 108 -26.15 14.25 2.05
C PRO A 108 -26.27 13.97 3.56
N ASP A 109 -27.49 13.75 4.06
CA ASP A 109 -27.75 13.47 5.48
C ASP A 109 -27.11 12.16 5.96
N ASN A 110 -26.82 11.23 5.04
CA ASN A 110 -26.25 9.92 5.34
C ASN A 110 -24.72 9.85 5.13
N LEU A 111 -24.05 10.96 4.79
CA LEU A 111 -22.61 10.97 4.51
C LEU A 111 -21.79 10.37 5.66
N ASP A 112 -22.07 10.81 6.89
CA ASP A 112 -21.34 10.32 8.07
C ASP A 112 -21.53 8.81 8.28
N GLN A 113 -22.73 8.27 8.00
CA GLN A 113 -22.99 6.83 8.08
C GLN A 113 -22.20 6.04 7.04
N ILE A 114 -22.13 6.56 5.80
CA ILE A 114 -21.37 5.93 4.71
C ILE A 114 -19.89 5.90 5.09
N MET A 115 -19.33 7.03 5.49
CA MET A 115 -17.92 7.14 5.88
C MET A 115 -17.58 6.25 7.09
N GLN A 116 -18.46 6.20 8.08
CA GLN A 116 -18.32 5.34 9.25
C GLN A 116 -18.38 3.85 8.89
N GLY A 117 -19.22 3.46 7.93
CA GLY A 117 -19.29 2.09 7.42
C GLY A 117 -17.97 1.64 6.81
N TYR A 118 -17.39 2.44 5.91
CA TYR A 118 -16.10 2.15 5.29
C TYR A 118 -14.94 2.19 6.29
N ARG A 119 -14.94 3.15 7.22
CA ARG A 119 -13.96 3.20 8.31
C ARG A 119 -13.97 1.90 9.13
N ASN A 120 -15.14 1.45 9.55
CA ASN A 120 -15.30 0.25 10.35
C ASN A 120 -14.86 -1.01 9.59
N GLN A 121 -15.13 -1.08 8.28
CA GLN A 121 -14.66 -2.16 7.43
C GLN A 121 -13.13 -2.23 7.40
N VAL A 122 -12.46 -1.11 7.12
CA VAL A 122 -10.99 -1.03 7.10
C VAL A 122 -10.39 -1.40 8.45
N TRP A 123 -10.94 -0.81 9.53
CA TRP A 123 -10.46 -1.07 10.87
C TRP A 123 -10.58 -2.54 11.25
N SER A 124 -11.75 -3.13 11.03
CA SER A 124 -11.98 -4.56 11.29
C SER A 124 -10.99 -5.45 10.53
N GLU A 125 -10.68 -5.14 9.28
CA GLU A 125 -9.69 -5.92 8.51
C GLU A 125 -8.28 -5.75 9.06
N ILE A 126 -7.85 -4.53 9.38
CA ILE A 126 -6.50 -4.28 9.91
C ILE A 126 -6.37 -4.87 11.30
N ASP A 127 -7.32 -4.65 12.20
CA ASP A 127 -7.24 -5.17 13.56
C ASP A 127 -7.27 -6.70 13.58
N ASN A 128 -8.25 -7.34 12.94
CA ASN A 128 -8.40 -8.79 12.98
C ASN A 128 -7.28 -9.54 12.25
N TYR A 129 -6.89 -9.09 11.05
CA TYR A 129 -5.93 -9.83 10.22
C TYR A 129 -4.47 -9.40 10.40
N VAL A 130 -4.22 -8.28 11.06
CA VAL A 130 -2.85 -7.80 11.32
C VAL A 130 -2.58 -7.76 12.81
N ASN A 131 -3.21 -6.84 13.56
CA ASN A 131 -2.83 -6.57 14.94
C ASN A 131 -2.99 -7.79 15.86
N GLN A 132 -4.16 -8.42 15.86
CA GLN A 132 -4.45 -9.55 16.74
C GLN A 132 -3.61 -10.79 16.40
N THR A 133 -3.39 -11.05 15.10
CA THR A 133 -2.64 -12.24 14.67
C THR A 133 -1.14 -12.12 14.83
N LEU A 134 -0.60 -10.91 15.00
CA LEU A 134 0.82 -10.72 15.29
C LEU A 134 1.26 -11.40 16.57
N ILE A 135 0.46 -11.28 17.63
CA ILE A 135 0.84 -11.72 18.99
C ILE A 135 0.32 -13.11 19.30
N SER A 136 -0.92 -13.44 18.90
CA SER A 136 -1.55 -14.70 19.24
C SER A 136 -2.37 -15.27 18.09
N THR A 137 -2.53 -16.58 18.09
CA THR A 137 -3.47 -17.33 17.25
C THR A 137 -4.21 -18.32 18.14
N ASN A 138 -5.31 -18.92 17.63
CA ASN A 138 -6.05 -19.97 18.34
C ASN A 138 -5.20 -21.21 18.65
N TYR A 139 -4.01 -21.32 18.06
CA TYR A 139 -3.12 -22.47 18.19
C TYR A 139 -1.76 -22.11 18.85
N GLY A 140 -1.64 -20.96 19.50
CA GLY A 140 -0.41 -20.56 20.19
C GLY A 140 0.11 -19.17 19.83
N TYR A 141 1.43 -19.05 19.69
CA TYR A 141 2.06 -17.77 19.34
C TYR A 141 1.69 -17.33 17.93
N GLY A 142 1.43 -16.02 17.76
CA GLY A 142 1.13 -15.42 16.48
C GLY A 142 2.33 -15.38 15.51
N THR A 143 2.18 -14.64 14.41
CA THR A 143 3.19 -14.59 13.34
C THR A 143 4.55 -14.10 13.81
N VAL A 144 4.60 -13.25 14.84
CA VAL A 144 5.85 -12.75 15.43
C VAL A 144 6.60 -13.86 16.16
N GLY A 145 5.90 -14.64 16.99
CA GLY A 145 6.52 -15.79 17.69
C GLY A 145 7.01 -16.85 16.71
N LYS A 146 6.27 -17.07 15.63
CA LYS A 146 6.69 -17.97 14.54
C LYS A 146 7.96 -17.42 13.86
N ALA A 147 8.00 -16.14 13.49
CA ALA A 147 9.18 -15.53 12.87
C ALA A 147 10.45 -15.68 13.74
N TYR A 148 10.32 -15.46 15.05
CA TYR A 148 11.42 -15.69 16.00
C TYR A 148 11.90 -17.14 16.00
N THR A 149 10.98 -18.10 16.10
CA THR A 149 11.29 -19.53 16.10
C THR A 149 11.89 -20.00 14.78
N ASP A 150 11.41 -19.49 13.64
CA ASP A 150 11.95 -19.82 12.33
C ASP A 150 13.39 -19.33 12.16
N VAL A 151 13.72 -18.11 12.61
CA VAL A 151 15.11 -17.60 12.62
C VAL A 151 15.99 -18.49 13.51
N LEU A 152 15.51 -18.83 14.71
CA LEU A 152 16.23 -19.68 15.66
C LEU A 152 16.55 -21.05 15.06
N ASN A 153 15.54 -21.75 14.54
CA ASN A 153 15.67 -23.08 13.96
C ASN A 153 16.56 -23.07 12.70
N ARG A 154 16.40 -22.07 11.85
CA ARG A 154 17.21 -21.92 10.63
C ARG A 154 18.68 -21.65 10.98
N THR A 155 18.96 -20.77 11.95
CA THR A 155 20.32 -20.52 12.43
C THR A 155 20.97 -21.80 12.90
N THR A 156 20.28 -22.57 13.75
CA THR A 156 20.76 -23.87 14.23
C THR A 156 20.99 -24.87 13.10
N ALA A 157 20.05 -24.98 12.16
CA ALA A 157 20.19 -25.88 11.01
C ALA A 157 21.39 -25.51 10.12
N MET A 158 21.56 -24.23 9.79
CA MET A 158 22.69 -23.77 8.98
C MET A 158 24.04 -23.96 9.67
N PHE A 159 24.14 -23.67 10.96
CA PHE A 159 25.35 -23.93 11.75
C PHE A 159 25.70 -25.42 11.75
N ASN A 160 24.73 -26.30 11.95
CA ASN A 160 24.94 -27.75 12.02
C ASN A 160 25.38 -28.36 10.67
N THR A 161 25.26 -27.63 9.54
CA THR A 161 25.86 -28.07 8.27
C THR A 161 27.40 -28.03 8.27
N GLY A 162 28.00 -27.29 9.20
CA GLY A 162 29.44 -27.03 9.26
C GLY A 162 29.98 -26.07 8.17
N LEU A 163 29.09 -25.53 7.31
CA LEU A 163 29.49 -24.61 6.23
C LEU A 163 29.59 -23.15 6.64
N TYR A 164 28.96 -22.80 7.77
CA TYR A 164 28.83 -21.41 8.24
C TYR A 164 29.18 -21.32 9.72
N THR A 165 29.78 -20.19 10.14
CA THR A 165 29.92 -19.86 11.55
C THR A 165 28.55 -19.55 12.17
N PHE A 166 28.48 -19.42 13.49
CA PHE A 166 27.24 -19.00 14.17
C PHE A 166 26.79 -17.62 13.68
N GLU A 167 27.71 -16.66 13.63
CA GLU A 167 27.44 -15.29 13.19
C GLU A 167 26.94 -15.25 11.75
N GLN A 168 27.55 -15.99 10.85
CA GLN A 168 27.11 -16.09 9.45
C GLN A 168 25.74 -16.74 9.32
N SER A 169 25.46 -17.78 10.12
CA SER A 169 24.16 -18.47 10.14
C SER A 169 23.07 -17.55 10.66
N LEU A 170 23.33 -16.82 11.74
CA LEU A 170 22.39 -15.86 12.34
C LEU A 170 22.12 -14.69 11.39
N GLU A 171 23.15 -14.06 10.84
CA GLU A 171 23.03 -12.96 9.90
C GLU A 171 22.17 -13.35 8.69
N ARG A 172 22.44 -14.49 8.06
CA ARG A 172 21.68 -14.99 6.90
C ARG A 172 20.22 -15.25 7.24
N SER A 173 19.94 -15.86 8.40
CA SER A 173 18.59 -16.17 8.84
C SER A 173 17.77 -14.89 9.10
N ILE A 174 18.37 -13.89 9.74
CA ILE A 174 17.71 -12.59 9.98
C ILE A 174 17.56 -11.78 8.68
N MET A 175 18.56 -11.79 7.81
CA MET A 175 18.44 -11.13 6.50
C MET A 175 17.30 -11.71 5.66
N GLU A 176 17.10 -13.01 5.70
CA GLU A 176 15.98 -13.64 5.01
C GLU A 176 14.64 -13.19 5.60
N LEU A 177 14.50 -13.16 6.93
CA LEU A 177 13.32 -12.60 7.59
C LEU A 177 13.10 -11.14 7.17
N ALA A 178 14.13 -10.31 7.24
CA ALA A 178 14.02 -8.90 6.88
C ALA A 178 13.64 -8.67 5.41
N GLN A 179 14.07 -9.53 4.50
CA GLN A 179 13.72 -9.45 3.08
C GLN A 179 12.28 -9.88 2.80
N LYS A 180 11.81 -10.96 3.46
CA LYS A 180 10.44 -11.46 3.34
C LYS A 180 9.45 -10.56 4.06
N GLY A 181 9.86 -9.98 5.19
CA GLY A 181 9.02 -9.30 6.15
C GLY A 181 8.36 -10.28 7.12
N ILE A 182 7.68 -9.73 8.12
CA ILE A 182 6.80 -10.50 8.99
C ILE A 182 5.49 -10.69 8.21
N ASP A 183 5.17 -11.93 7.93
CA ASP A 183 4.00 -12.26 7.12
C ASP A 183 2.71 -11.85 7.84
N SER A 184 1.78 -11.22 7.11
CA SER A 184 0.39 -11.16 7.56
C SER A 184 -0.25 -12.55 7.42
N VAL A 185 -1.35 -12.79 8.10
CA VAL A 185 -2.11 -14.04 7.94
C VAL A 185 -2.80 -14.11 6.58
N PHE A 186 -2.81 -13.00 5.85
CA PHE A 186 -3.43 -12.96 4.53
C PHE A 186 -2.58 -13.68 3.48
N VAL A 187 -3.20 -14.69 2.89
CA VAL A 187 -2.66 -15.45 1.75
C VAL A 187 -3.58 -15.19 0.57
N ASP A 188 -3.05 -14.70 -0.54
CA ASP A 188 -3.85 -14.45 -1.73
C ASP A 188 -4.25 -15.76 -2.45
N LYS A 189 -5.12 -15.66 -3.46
CA LYS A 189 -5.56 -16.82 -4.25
C LYS A 189 -4.42 -17.56 -4.98
N GLY A 190 -3.27 -16.88 -5.14
CA GLY A 190 -2.05 -17.46 -5.70
C GLY A 190 -1.17 -18.16 -4.67
N GLY A 191 -1.55 -18.19 -3.40
CA GLY A 191 -0.79 -18.78 -2.30
C GLY A 191 0.36 -17.92 -1.80
N HIS A 192 0.40 -16.62 -2.15
CA HIS A 192 1.45 -15.70 -1.69
C HIS A 192 1.05 -15.03 -0.39
N THR A 193 1.94 -15.07 0.59
CA THR A 193 1.82 -14.31 1.84
C THR A 193 2.17 -12.84 1.61
N TRP A 194 1.50 -11.96 2.34
CA TRP A 194 1.70 -10.52 2.26
C TRP A 194 2.46 -10.02 3.49
N SER A 195 3.42 -9.12 3.30
CA SER A 195 4.01 -8.38 4.41
C SER A 195 2.99 -7.41 5.02
N LEU A 196 3.16 -7.10 6.32
CA LEU A 196 2.25 -6.21 7.06
C LEU A 196 2.02 -4.88 6.35
N GLU A 197 3.11 -4.20 6.00
CA GLU A 197 3.06 -2.89 5.31
C GLU A 197 2.29 -2.99 4.00
N ARG A 198 2.58 -4.00 3.18
CA ARG A 198 1.92 -4.15 1.87
C ARG A 198 0.43 -4.44 2.02
N TYR A 199 0.06 -5.29 2.97
CA TYR A 199 -1.33 -5.62 3.23
C TYR A 199 -2.13 -4.38 3.66
N VAL A 200 -1.66 -3.68 4.71
CA VAL A 200 -2.30 -2.47 5.25
C VAL A 200 -2.43 -1.38 4.18
N ARG A 201 -1.38 -1.13 3.43
CA ARG A 201 -1.40 -0.17 2.31
C ARG A 201 -2.45 -0.55 1.25
N THR A 202 -2.52 -1.82 0.89
CA THR A 202 -3.44 -2.27 -0.17
C THR A 202 -4.88 -2.17 0.30
N VAL A 203 -5.19 -2.60 1.52
CA VAL A 203 -6.52 -2.49 2.11
C VAL A 203 -6.97 -1.03 2.15
N LEU A 204 -6.18 -0.15 2.74
CA LEU A 204 -6.50 1.28 2.84
C LEU A 204 -6.71 1.92 1.47
N LYS A 205 -5.75 1.75 0.57
CA LYS A 205 -5.82 2.37 -0.76
C LYS A 205 -7.01 1.88 -1.56
N SER A 206 -7.30 0.58 -1.51
CA SER A 206 -8.44 0.00 -2.22
C SER A 206 -9.76 0.49 -1.63
N THR A 207 -9.91 0.48 -0.31
CA THR A 207 -11.15 0.93 0.34
C THR A 207 -11.37 2.43 0.15
N LEU A 208 -10.35 3.27 0.32
CA LEU A 208 -10.44 4.71 0.03
C LEU A 208 -10.84 4.97 -1.43
N GLY A 209 -10.27 4.22 -2.38
CA GLY A 209 -10.62 4.32 -3.79
C GLY A 209 -12.08 3.94 -4.05
N ASN A 210 -12.54 2.84 -3.47
CA ASN A 210 -13.93 2.38 -3.59
C ASN A 210 -14.92 3.35 -2.92
N THR A 211 -14.56 3.87 -1.73
CA THR A 211 -15.34 4.90 -1.03
C THR A 211 -15.51 6.14 -1.90
N TYR A 212 -14.40 6.63 -2.48
CA TYR A 212 -14.44 7.79 -3.36
C TYR A 212 -15.33 7.56 -4.59
N ASP A 213 -15.21 6.39 -5.22
CA ASP A 213 -16.05 6.06 -6.37
C ASP A 213 -17.53 5.96 -6.01
N ALA A 214 -17.86 5.37 -4.85
CA ALA A 214 -19.25 5.27 -4.37
C ALA A 214 -19.83 6.65 -4.04
N VAL A 215 -19.15 7.45 -3.23
CA VAL A 215 -19.57 8.81 -2.85
C VAL A 215 -19.74 9.70 -4.09
N ARG A 216 -18.80 9.62 -5.03
CA ARG A 216 -18.87 10.40 -6.28
C ARG A 216 -20.07 9.98 -7.14
N LYS A 217 -20.28 8.68 -7.35
CA LYS A 217 -21.39 8.15 -8.15
C LYS A 217 -22.73 8.61 -7.57
N GLU A 218 -22.92 8.49 -6.26
CA GLU A 218 -24.13 8.90 -5.57
C GLU A 218 -24.33 10.43 -5.67
N ARG A 219 -23.27 11.21 -5.36
CA ARG A 219 -23.36 12.66 -5.40
C ARG A 219 -23.63 13.21 -6.80
N MET A 220 -23.03 12.63 -7.84
CA MET A 220 -23.31 13.00 -9.24
C MET A 220 -24.76 12.67 -9.63
N ALA A 221 -25.29 11.52 -9.18
CA ALA A 221 -26.67 11.10 -9.43
C ALA A 221 -27.69 12.10 -8.85
N GLU A 222 -27.42 12.70 -7.68
CA GLU A 222 -28.25 13.77 -7.12
C GLU A 222 -28.39 14.97 -8.07
N TYR A 223 -27.36 15.27 -8.85
CA TYR A 223 -27.39 16.32 -9.90
C TYR A 223 -27.95 15.83 -11.24
N GLY A 224 -28.35 14.56 -11.35
CA GLY A 224 -28.81 13.93 -12.58
C GLY A 224 -27.70 13.68 -13.59
N VAL A 225 -26.44 13.66 -13.16
CA VAL A 225 -25.25 13.40 -13.99
C VAL A 225 -24.71 12.00 -13.70
N HIS A 226 -24.62 11.17 -14.73
CA HIS A 226 -24.17 9.78 -14.62
C HIS A 226 -22.92 9.49 -15.46
N THR A 227 -22.42 10.49 -16.21
CA THR A 227 -21.31 10.34 -17.12
C THR A 227 -19.99 10.83 -16.53
N VAL A 228 -18.92 10.11 -16.82
CA VAL A 228 -17.56 10.45 -16.43
C VAL A 228 -16.61 10.36 -17.62
N LEU A 229 -15.61 11.24 -17.62
CA LEU A 229 -14.47 11.15 -18.53
C LEU A 229 -13.36 10.36 -17.85
N VAL A 230 -12.94 9.24 -18.44
CA VAL A 230 -11.83 8.43 -17.97
C VAL A 230 -10.52 9.10 -18.39
N THR A 231 -9.65 9.42 -17.42
CA THR A 231 -8.34 10.00 -17.74
C THR A 231 -7.46 9.04 -18.53
N SER A 232 -6.54 9.57 -19.30
CA SER A 232 -5.54 8.80 -20.04
C SER A 232 -4.15 8.98 -19.47
N HIS A 233 -3.35 7.92 -19.51
CA HIS A 233 -1.91 7.97 -19.27
C HIS A 233 -1.18 6.87 -20.02
N ALA A 234 0.05 7.14 -20.44
CA ALA A 234 0.91 6.13 -21.03
C ALA A 234 1.23 5.00 -20.03
N GLY A 235 1.35 3.78 -20.53
CA GLY A 235 1.58 2.59 -19.72
C GLY A 235 0.34 2.06 -19.00
N ALA A 236 -0.86 2.33 -19.55
CA ALA A 236 -2.10 1.71 -19.09
C ALA A 236 -2.05 0.20 -19.33
N ARG A 237 -2.62 -0.57 -18.39
CA ARG A 237 -2.78 -2.02 -18.55
C ARG A 237 -3.94 -2.35 -19.49
N ASP A 238 -3.97 -3.57 -20.03
CA ASP A 238 -4.94 -4.01 -21.04
C ASP A 238 -6.40 -3.71 -20.65
N ALA A 239 -6.79 -4.00 -19.42
CA ALA A 239 -8.14 -3.70 -18.90
C ALA A 239 -8.49 -2.19 -18.85
N CYS A 240 -7.52 -1.32 -19.08
CA CYS A 240 -7.72 0.13 -19.08
C CYS A 240 -7.44 0.76 -20.44
N SER A 241 -6.74 0.08 -21.34
CA SER A 241 -6.21 0.64 -22.57
C SER A 241 -7.31 1.12 -23.53
N ILE A 242 -8.43 0.39 -23.62
CA ILE A 242 -9.55 0.72 -24.53
C ILE A 242 -10.44 1.81 -23.91
N ILE A 243 -10.71 1.73 -22.61
CA ILE A 243 -11.66 2.62 -21.93
C ILE A 243 -11.06 4.01 -21.60
N GLN A 244 -9.73 4.10 -21.42
CA GLN A 244 -9.09 5.38 -21.12
C GLN A 244 -9.32 6.41 -22.22
N GLY A 245 -9.47 7.67 -21.84
CA GLY A 245 -9.71 8.76 -22.77
C GLY A 245 -11.15 8.84 -23.29
N ASN A 246 -12.04 7.95 -22.88
CA ASN A 246 -13.43 7.95 -23.30
C ASN A 246 -14.35 8.50 -22.21
N VAL A 247 -15.51 9.00 -22.65
CA VAL A 247 -16.63 9.31 -21.78
C VAL A 247 -17.49 8.05 -21.65
N VAL A 248 -17.80 7.67 -20.42
CA VAL A 248 -18.64 6.49 -20.12
C VAL A 248 -19.76 6.85 -19.15
N ASP A 249 -20.86 6.12 -19.23
CA ASP A 249 -21.96 6.21 -18.27
C ASP A 249 -21.77 5.18 -17.16
N LEU A 250 -21.96 5.60 -15.92
CA LEU A 250 -21.77 4.74 -14.72
C LEU A 250 -22.98 3.85 -14.42
N ARG A 251 -24.09 3.98 -15.17
CA ARG A 251 -25.28 3.15 -15.03
C ARG A 251 -25.11 1.81 -15.76
N PRO A 252 -25.78 0.75 -15.30
CA PRO A 252 -25.94 -0.48 -16.06
C PRO A 252 -26.49 -0.23 -17.46
N MET A 253 -26.21 -1.14 -18.42
CA MET A 253 -26.64 -0.97 -19.82
C MET A 253 -28.18 -0.88 -19.94
N GLU A 254 -28.90 -1.59 -19.09
CA GLU A 254 -30.35 -1.68 -19.06
C GLU A 254 -31.02 -0.36 -18.61
N GLU A 255 -30.28 0.49 -17.91
CA GLU A 255 -30.75 1.78 -17.41
C GLU A 255 -30.43 2.96 -18.35
N LEU A 256 -29.72 2.70 -19.45
CA LEU A 256 -29.38 3.75 -20.39
C LEU A 256 -30.61 4.20 -21.20
N PRO A 257 -30.77 5.52 -21.44
CA PRO A 257 -31.84 6.01 -22.31
C PRO A 257 -31.70 5.46 -23.75
N PRO A 258 -32.79 5.26 -24.46
CA PRO A 258 -32.74 4.89 -25.87
C PRO A 258 -31.91 5.90 -26.69
N ASN A 259 -31.02 5.41 -27.56
CA ASN A 259 -30.12 6.21 -28.39
C ASN A 259 -29.14 7.10 -27.59
N TRP A 260 -28.77 6.69 -26.37
CA TRP A 260 -27.79 7.41 -25.57
C TRP A 260 -26.41 7.37 -26.22
N GLU A 261 -25.73 8.52 -26.26
CA GLU A 261 -24.46 8.68 -26.93
C GLU A 261 -23.31 7.89 -26.26
N TYR A 262 -23.35 7.75 -24.91
CA TYR A 262 -22.26 7.20 -24.12
C TYR A 262 -22.53 5.76 -23.73
N LYS A 263 -21.54 4.89 -23.96
CA LYS A 263 -21.62 3.49 -23.52
C LYS A 263 -21.53 3.38 -22.01
N SER A 264 -22.24 2.40 -21.46
CA SER A 264 -22.07 1.99 -20.06
C SER A 264 -20.63 1.60 -19.78
N ILE A 265 -20.14 1.90 -18.59
CA ILE A 265 -18.85 1.40 -18.10
C ILE A 265 -18.80 -0.13 -18.04
N TYR A 266 -19.96 -0.78 -17.92
CA TYR A 266 -20.13 -2.24 -17.89
C TYR A 266 -20.23 -2.86 -19.30
N ASP A 267 -20.21 -2.06 -20.38
CA ASP A 267 -20.29 -2.58 -21.73
C ASP A 267 -19.08 -3.50 -22.03
N PRO A 268 -19.31 -4.74 -22.48
CA PRO A 268 -18.26 -5.68 -22.86
C PRO A 268 -17.27 -5.14 -23.91
N TYR A 269 -17.68 -4.15 -24.71
CA TYR A 269 -16.83 -3.46 -25.67
C TYR A 269 -15.51 -2.97 -25.05
N TRP A 270 -15.56 -2.50 -23.79
CA TRP A 270 -14.39 -1.96 -23.13
C TRP A 270 -13.39 -3.04 -22.67
N ASN A 271 -13.82 -4.28 -22.52
CA ASN A 271 -13.05 -5.35 -21.88
C ASN A 271 -12.42 -4.90 -20.53
N ALA A 272 -13.10 -3.97 -19.86
CA ALA A 272 -12.57 -3.24 -18.72
C ALA A 272 -12.61 -4.02 -17.41
N ARG A 273 -13.46 -5.05 -17.32
CA ARG A 273 -13.68 -5.82 -16.08
C ARG A 273 -13.83 -4.91 -14.88
N TYR A 274 -14.70 -3.88 -15.03
CA TYR A 274 -14.94 -2.88 -14.00
C TYR A 274 -15.41 -3.55 -12.70
N GLU A 275 -14.97 -3.04 -11.56
CA GLU A 275 -15.19 -3.60 -10.22
C GLU A 275 -14.42 -4.92 -9.92
N GLU A 276 -13.74 -5.53 -10.88
CA GLU A 276 -12.86 -6.65 -10.58
C GLU A 276 -11.48 -6.17 -10.08
N PRO A 277 -10.81 -6.92 -9.19
CA PRO A 277 -9.48 -6.54 -8.68
C PRO A 277 -8.43 -6.31 -9.77
N SER A 278 -8.49 -7.04 -10.89
CA SER A 278 -7.61 -6.90 -12.05
C SER A 278 -8.11 -5.92 -13.10
N GLY A 279 -9.35 -5.47 -12.98
CA GLY A 279 -10.04 -4.64 -13.94
C GLY A 279 -9.76 -3.14 -13.82
N HIS A 280 -10.49 -2.36 -14.63
CA HIS A 280 -10.49 -0.91 -14.54
C HIS A 280 -11.01 -0.46 -13.18
N ARG A 281 -10.35 0.50 -12.55
CA ARG A 281 -10.54 0.93 -11.15
C ARG A 281 -10.23 -0.15 -10.09
N GLY A 282 -9.82 -1.33 -10.48
CA GLY A 282 -9.30 -2.34 -9.55
C GLY A 282 -7.93 -1.99 -8.94
N ILE A 283 -7.30 -2.95 -8.28
CA ILE A 283 -6.06 -2.76 -7.50
C ILE A 283 -4.97 -2.07 -8.34
N ASN A 284 -4.40 -0.99 -7.78
CA ASN A 284 -3.34 -0.17 -8.40
C ASN A 284 -3.74 0.53 -9.72
N CYS A 285 -5.01 0.65 -10.06
CA CYS A 285 -5.43 1.49 -11.16
C CYS A 285 -5.10 2.97 -10.87
N ARG A 286 -4.59 3.69 -11.88
CA ARG A 286 -4.21 5.12 -11.77
C ARG A 286 -5.18 6.05 -12.50
N HIS A 287 -6.18 5.50 -13.19
CA HIS A 287 -7.18 6.29 -13.90
C HIS A 287 -8.10 6.99 -12.91
N LEU A 288 -8.46 8.23 -13.26
CA LEU A 288 -9.51 9.01 -12.60
C LEU A 288 -10.76 9.00 -13.44
N HIS A 289 -11.90 9.04 -12.80
CA HIS A 289 -13.17 9.36 -13.39
C HIS A 289 -13.49 10.83 -13.10
N ILE A 290 -13.42 11.67 -14.12
CA ILE A 290 -13.75 13.09 -14.00
C ILE A 290 -15.23 13.25 -14.31
N PRO A 291 -16.05 13.87 -13.44
CA PRO A 291 -17.45 14.16 -13.76
C PRO A 291 -17.55 14.88 -15.11
N PHE A 292 -18.40 14.37 -15.99
CA PHE A 292 -18.57 14.89 -17.33
C PHE A 292 -20.03 15.26 -17.57
N ILE A 293 -20.31 16.51 -17.90
CA ILE A 293 -21.67 17.02 -18.15
C ILE A 293 -21.87 17.07 -19.67
N PRO A 294 -22.73 16.19 -20.25
CA PRO A 294 -23.04 16.19 -21.67
C PRO A 294 -23.50 17.55 -22.15
N GLY A 295 -23.06 17.96 -23.35
CA GLY A 295 -23.40 19.26 -23.93
C GLY A 295 -22.65 20.46 -23.32
N VAL A 296 -21.96 20.31 -22.18
CA VAL A 296 -21.19 21.36 -21.52
C VAL A 296 -19.70 21.10 -21.60
N ASN A 297 -19.29 19.88 -21.25
CA ASN A 297 -17.89 19.53 -21.22
C ASN A 297 -17.39 18.97 -22.56
N THR A 298 -16.12 19.18 -22.85
CA THR A 298 -15.42 18.65 -24.03
C THR A 298 -14.35 17.65 -23.58
N ASN A 299 -14.22 16.56 -24.33
CA ASN A 299 -13.18 15.57 -24.08
C ASN A 299 -11.87 15.98 -24.76
N ASN A 300 -10.84 16.28 -23.97
CA ASN A 300 -9.49 16.64 -24.44
C ASN A 300 -8.42 15.69 -23.88
N GLN A 301 -8.79 14.42 -23.56
CA GLN A 301 -7.82 13.45 -23.11
C GLN A 301 -6.89 13.03 -24.25
N PRO A 302 -5.57 12.91 -23.97
CA PRO A 302 -4.64 12.43 -24.98
C PRO A 302 -4.90 10.94 -25.29
N HIS A 303 -4.66 10.57 -26.54
CA HIS A 303 -4.61 9.17 -26.93
C HIS A 303 -3.16 8.69 -26.96
N PHE A 304 -2.94 7.46 -26.49
CA PHE A 304 -1.62 6.81 -26.49
C PHE A 304 -1.71 5.57 -27.36
N ASP A 305 -0.75 5.44 -28.31
CA ASP A 305 -0.64 4.25 -29.11
C ASP A 305 -0.15 3.04 -28.30
N GLU A 306 -0.34 1.85 -28.85
CA GLU A 306 -0.01 0.59 -28.18
C GLU A 306 1.49 0.46 -27.92
N GLU A 307 2.35 0.87 -28.87
CA GLU A 307 3.80 0.79 -28.75
C GLU A 307 4.31 1.68 -27.59
N LEU A 308 3.82 2.91 -27.48
CA LEU A 308 4.16 3.82 -26.38
C LEU A 308 3.67 3.25 -25.05
N ASN A 309 2.43 2.75 -25.00
CA ASN A 309 1.89 2.13 -23.78
C ASN A 309 2.75 0.96 -23.31
N GLU A 310 3.13 0.05 -24.20
CA GLU A 310 3.98 -1.10 -23.86
C GLU A 310 5.38 -0.66 -23.38
N ARG A 311 6.00 0.30 -24.05
CA ARG A 311 7.31 0.84 -23.67
C ARG A 311 7.28 1.45 -22.26
N VAL A 312 6.28 2.30 -21.97
CA VAL A 312 6.16 2.94 -20.66
C VAL A 312 5.76 1.94 -19.58
N ALA A 313 4.96 0.92 -19.89
CA ALA A 313 4.64 -0.15 -18.98
C ALA A 313 5.90 -0.95 -18.58
N LYS A 314 6.76 -1.32 -19.55
CA LYS A 314 8.04 -2.00 -19.30
C LYS A 314 8.97 -1.14 -18.43
N ALA A 315 9.10 0.16 -18.73
CA ALA A 315 9.91 1.08 -17.94
C ALA A 315 9.39 1.21 -16.50
N THR A 316 8.05 1.30 -16.33
CA THR A 316 7.41 1.32 -15.00
C THR A 316 7.67 0.02 -14.23
N GLN A 317 7.57 -1.14 -14.87
CA GLN A 317 7.88 -2.44 -14.23
C GLN A 317 9.35 -2.49 -13.79
N ARG A 318 10.28 -2.00 -14.63
CA ARG A 318 11.70 -1.90 -14.28
C ARG A 318 11.95 -0.96 -13.12
N GLN A 319 11.28 0.18 -13.05
CA GLN A 319 11.31 1.07 -11.89
C GLN A 319 10.90 0.33 -10.62
N ARG A 320 9.77 -0.37 -10.64
CA ARG A 320 9.29 -1.16 -9.49
C ARG A 320 10.24 -2.28 -9.08
N GLN A 321 10.91 -2.90 -10.05
CA GLN A 321 11.94 -3.89 -9.75
C GLN A 321 13.13 -3.26 -9.00
N ILE A 322 13.65 -2.13 -9.49
CA ILE A 322 14.78 -1.44 -8.85
C ILE A 322 14.38 -0.93 -7.45
N GLU A 323 13.17 -0.38 -7.27
CA GLU A 323 12.65 0.01 -5.94
C GLU A 323 12.70 -1.16 -4.95
N ARG A 324 12.20 -2.34 -5.35
CA ARG A 324 12.26 -3.54 -4.50
C ARG A 324 13.69 -3.98 -4.17
N GLU A 325 14.62 -3.88 -5.14
CA GLU A 325 16.02 -4.20 -4.92
C GLU A 325 16.69 -3.20 -3.94
N ILE A 326 16.37 -1.90 -4.04
CA ILE A 326 16.86 -0.88 -3.10
C ILE A 326 16.37 -1.18 -1.69
N VAL A 327 15.08 -1.46 -1.51
CA VAL A 327 14.47 -1.82 -0.22
C VAL A 327 15.13 -3.08 0.34
N LYS A 328 15.29 -4.12 -0.47
CA LYS A 328 15.95 -5.36 -0.08
C LYS A 328 17.36 -5.11 0.46
N TYR A 329 18.17 -4.34 -0.27
CA TYR A 329 19.56 -4.09 0.14
C TYR A 329 19.67 -3.14 1.33
N LYS A 330 18.73 -2.20 1.49
CA LYS A 330 18.64 -1.37 2.68
C LYS A 330 18.26 -2.19 3.93
N LYS A 331 17.34 -3.16 3.79
CA LYS A 331 17.00 -4.09 4.88
C LYS A 331 18.21 -4.94 5.28
N ASN A 332 18.96 -5.46 4.31
CA ASN A 332 20.20 -6.20 4.58
C ASN A 332 21.27 -5.33 5.25
N LEU A 333 21.41 -4.08 4.80
CA LEU A 333 22.32 -3.12 5.44
C LEU A 333 21.93 -2.88 6.90
N MET A 334 20.66 -2.65 7.16
CA MET A 334 20.13 -2.46 8.52
C MET A 334 20.47 -3.67 9.42
N VAL A 335 20.24 -4.89 8.94
CA VAL A 335 20.59 -6.11 9.69
C VAL A 335 22.10 -6.21 9.96
N ALA A 336 22.91 -5.99 8.93
CA ALA A 336 24.36 -6.06 9.06
C ALA A 336 24.92 -4.99 10.04
N GLU A 337 24.38 -3.77 10.00
CA GLU A 337 24.75 -2.70 10.94
C GLU A 337 24.37 -3.04 12.40
N HIS A 338 23.16 -3.60 12.62
CA HIS A 338 22.72 -3.98 13.97
C HIS A 338 23.47 -5.19 14.54
N LEU A 339 23.96 -6.09 13.68
CA LEU A 339 24.81 -7.21 14.07
C LEU A 339 26.30 -6.84 14.20
N GLY A 340 26.70 -5.66 13.76
CA GLY A 340 28.11 -5.26 13.65
C GLY A 340 28.90 -6.07 12.61
N SER A 341 28.22 -6.53 11.55
CA SER A 341 28.82 -7.38 10.51
C SER A 341 29.69 -6.58 9.54
N GLU A 342 30.82 -7.17 9.12
CA GLU A 342 31.70 -6.63 8.08
C GLU A 342 30.97 -6.47 6.73
N ASN A 343 29.89 -7.22 6.49
CA ASN A 343 29.06 -7.13 5.29
C ASN A 343 28.32 -5.80 5.14
N ALA A 344 28.27 -4.94 6.16
CA ALA A 344 27.62 -3.63 6.08
C ALA A 344 28.16 -2.76 4.94
N THR A 345 29.49 -2.78 4.72
CA THR A 345 30.14 -2.03 3.64
C THR A 345 29.69 -2.53 2.26
N TYR A 346 29.61 -3.84 2.06
CA TYR A 346 29.12 -4.46 0.83
C TYR A 346 27.67 -4.04 0.54
N TRP A 347 26.78 -4.13 1.53
CA TRP A 347 25.37 -3.76 1.35
C TRP A 347 25.20 -2.27 1.07
N ARG A 348 25.99 -1.40 1.68
CA ARG A 348 25.99 0.05 1.38
C ARG A 348 26.36 0.34 -0.08
N GLN A 349 27.35 -0.36 -0.62
CA GLN A 349 27.71 -0.26 -2.02
C GLN A 349 26.59 -0.78 -2.94
N MET A 350 25.93 -1.87 -2.59
CA MET A 350 24.80 -2.42 -3.37
C MET A 350 23.61 -1.45 -3.41
N VAL A 351 23.27 -0.77 -2.30
CA VAL A 351 22.26 0.29 -2.26
C VAL A 351 22.65 1.41 -3.22
N SER A 352 23.88 1.94 -3.13
CA SER A 352 24.35 3.02 -3.98
C SER A 352 24.30 2.65 -5.47
N LYS A 353 24.68 1.43 -5.83
CA LYS A 353 24.64 0.91 -7.20
C LYS A 353 23.20 0.87 -7.75
N ARG A 354 22.22 0.44 -6.94
CA ARG A 354 20.82 0.39 -7.36
C ARG A 354 20.18 1.78 -7.44
N GLN A 355 20.54 2.68 -6.54
CA GLN A 355 20.11 4.08 -6.62
C GLN A 355 20.68 4.79 -7.86
N ALA A 356 21.89 4.46 -8.28
CA ALA A 356 22.46 4.95 -9.54
C ALA A 356 21.69 4.42 -10.77
N ALA A 357 21.37 3.12 -10.77
CA ALA A 357 20.54 2.52 -11.83
C ALA A 357 19.14 3.15 -11.91
N MET A 358 18.54 3.49 -10.74
CA MET A 358 17.26 4.21 -10.69
C MET A 358 17.37 5.61 -11.32
N ARG A 359 18.41 6.38 -10.96
CA ARG A 359 18.61 7.72 -11.57
C ARG A 359 18.69 7.64 -13.08
N LYS A 360 19.47 6.70 -13.61
CA LYS A 360 19.63 6.49 -15.05
C LYS A 360 18.28 6.13 -15.72
N LEU A 361 17.51 5.21 -15.14
CA LEU A 361 16.21 4.83 -15.68
C LEU A 361 15.23 6.02 -15.72
N ILE A 362 15.21 6.85 -14.68
CA ILE A 362 14.33 8.04 -14.64
C ILE A 362 14.80 9.08 -15.66
N GLU A 363 16.10 9.30 -15.82
CA GLU A 363 16.66 10.22 -16.83
C GLU A 363 16.27 9.80 -18.24
N GLU A 364 16.41 8.50 -18.57
CA GLU A 364 16.05 7.92 -19.87
C GLU A 364 14.53 7.95 -20.17
N ASN A 365 13.68 8.12 -19.15
CA ASN A 365 12.21 8.09 -19.26
C ASN A 365 11.56 9.28 -18.54
N SER A 366 12.21 10.43 -18.51
CA SER A 366 11.79 11.62 -17.73
C SER A 366 10.41 12.16 -18.09
N ASP A 367 9.93 11.92 -19.33
CA ASP A 367 8.61 12.34 -19.78
C ASP A 367 7.46 11.56 -19.11
N TYR A 368 7.75 10.36 -18.61
CA TYR A 368 6.73 9.42 -18.12
C TYR A 368 6.97 8.91 -16.71
N LEU A 369 8.23 8.91 -16.24
CA LEU A 369 8.59 8.36 -14.94
C LEU A 369 9.12 9.45 -14.01
N VAL A 370 8.69 9.36 -12.76
CA VAL A 370 9.19 10.18 -11.65
C VAL A 370 9.66 9.28 -10.53
N ARG A 371 10.83 9.58 -9.95
CA ARG A 371 11.35 8.83 -8.82
C ARG A 371 10.51 9.05 -7.57
N GLN A 372 10.10 7.97 -6.93
CA GLN A 372 9.27 7.98 -5.73
C GLN A 372 10.10 7.56 -4.51
N TYR A 373 10.80 8.51 -3.89
CA TYR A 373 11.70 8.26 -2.75
C TYR A 373 11.01 7.56 -1.57
N LYS A 374 9.72 7.82 -1.34
CA LYS A 374 8.93 7.16 -0.29
C LYS A 374 8.89 5.63 -0.46
N ARG A 375 8.90 5.12 -1.69
CA ARG A 375 8.92 3.68 -1.98
C ARG A 375 10.27 3.02 -1.75
N GLU A 376 11.32 3.80 -1.56
CA GLU A 376 12.66 3.33 -1.22
C GLU A 376 12.96 3.39 0.28
N LYS A 377 11.99 3.84 1.10
CA LYS A 377 12.09 3.91 2.55
C LYS A 377 12.04 2.51 3.16
N VAL A 378 12.74 2.27 4.24
CA VAL A 378 12.79 0.96 4.90
C VAL A 378 12.34 1.06 6.35
N TYR A 379 12.93 1.95 7.13
CA TYR A 379 12.72 2.00 8.55
C TYR A 379 12.84 3.43 9.10
N THR A 380 11.88 3.80 9.92
CA THR A 380 11.96 4.96 10.80
C THR A 380 11.73 4.46 12.22
N PRO A 381 12.50 4.88 13.25
CA PRO A 381 12.24 4.48 14.61
C PRO A 381 10.78 4.75 15.01
N LEU A 382 10.09 3.74 15.53
CA LEU A 382 8.65 3.79 15.80
C LEU A 382 8.28 4.98 16.70
N ASN A 383 9.03 5.19 17.79
CA ASN A 383 8.81 6.31 18.70
C ASN A 383 8.94 7.69 18.02
N THR A 384 9.81 7.81 17.01
CA THR A 384 9.95 9.06 16.24
C THR A 384 8.74 9.26 15.33
N LEU A 385 8.25 8.19 14.73
CA LEU A 385 7.12 8.23 13.83
C LEU A 385 5.82 8.56 14.59
N ILE A 386 5.56 7.88 15.71
CA ILE A 386 4.39 8.11 16.57
C ILE A 386 4.36 9.56 17.06
N LYS A 387 5.48 10.08 17.57
CA LYS A 387 5.55 11.48 17.99
C LYS A 387 5.22 12.46 16.86
N ASN A 388 5.67 12.16 15.64
CA ASN A 388 5.33 13.03 14.51
C ASN A 388 3.83 12.96 14.16
N MET A 389 3.18 11.81 14.34
CA MET A 389 1.73 11.65 14.13
C MET A 389 0.91 12.36 15.21
N GLU A 390 1.32 12.30 16.48
CA GLU A 390 0.68 13.02 17.59
C GLU A 390 0.70 14.55 17.40
N PHE A 391 1.75 15.10 16.76
CA PHE A 391 1.81 16.54 16.46
C PHE A 391 0.79 16.98 15.40
N TYR A 392 0.28 16.08 14.56
CA TYR A 392 -0.78 16.41 13.60
C TYR A 392 -2.18 16.45 14.24
N ASP A 393 -2.37 15.78 15.39
CA ASP A 393 -3.64 15.75 16.12
C ASP A 393 -3.89 17.01 16.97
N ASP A 394 -2.84 17.76 17.30
CA ASP A 394 -2.91 19.01 18.09
C ASP A 394 -3.35 20.25 17.28
N GLY A 395 -3.93 20.09 16.10
CA GLY A 395 -4.66 21.17 15.39
C GLY A 395 -3.80 22.33 14.88
N ARG A 396 -2.59 22.06 14.37
CA ARG A 396 -1.77 23.06 13.66
C ARG A 396 -1.65 22.78 12.18
#